data_04b9a5644e64092bb77bb302ff20c21a
#
_entry.id   04b9a5644e64092bb77bb302ff20c21a
#
_cell.length_a   1.000
_cell.length_b   1.000
_cell.length_c   1.000
_cell.angle_alpha   90.00
_cell.angle_beta   90.00
_cell.angle_gamma   90.00
#
_symmetry.space_group_name_H-M   'P 1'
#
loop_
_entity.id
_entity.type
_entity.pdbx_description
1 polymer ?
#
loop_
_entity_poly.entity_id
_entity_poly.type
_entity_poly.pdbx_seq_one_letter_code
_entity_poly.pdbx_strand_id
1 'polypeptide(L)'
;METITELRAQLHAHLASMYATGVVDAYFQELQALDEGSAAPGYVAEVIDIFLNDGDSILRDIDGLLNQPLAEVDFHKVDAMVQQLKGSSSTVGAKKVKLACMDFQQFYTAKNKKQCLMALAVLKSDFCDLRNKLHTLMQLEQQVASLDTMW
;
A
#
# COMPACT_ATOMS: atom_id res chain seq x y z
N MET A 1 -20.11 24.24 5.76
CA MET A 1 -20.27 23.28 4.65
C MET A 1 -19.12 23.47 3.65
N GLU A 2 -18.41 22.38 3.34
CA GLU A 2 -17.30 22.49 2.42
C GLU A 2 -17.79 22.58 0.97
N THR A 3 -17.14 23.45 0.19
CA THR A 3 -17.41 23.58 -1.23
C THR A 3 -16.62 22.53 -2.02
N ILE A 4 -17.02 22.28 -3.27
CA ILE A 4 -16.29 21.39 -4.16
C ILE A 4 -14.87 21.91 -4.40
N THR A 5 -14.67 23.22 -4.47
CA THR A 5 -13.33 23.82 -4.64
C THR A 5 -12.44 23.51 -3.44
N GLU A 6 -12.98 23.63 -2.23
CA GLU A 6 -12.24 23.28 -1.01
C GLU A 6 -11.87 21.79 -0.96
N LEU A 7 -12.80 20.91 -1.33
CA LEU A 7 -12.56 19.47 -1.37
C LEU A 7 -11.52 19.11 -2.43
N ARG A 8 -11.56 19.72 -3.59
CA ARG A 8 -10.54 19.52 -4.64
C ARG A 8 -9.17 19.97 -4.16
N ALA A 9 -9.10 21.10 -3.45
CA ALA A 9 -7.84 21.58 -2.88
C ALA A 9 -7.28 20.59 -1.83
N GLN A 10 -8.14 20.05 -0.98
CA GLN A 10 -7.75 19.04 -0.01
C GLN A 10 -7.25 17.75 -0.68
N LEU A 11 -7.95 17.32 -1.74
CA LEU A 11 -7.56 16.15 -2.52
C LEU A 11 -6.17 16.34 -3.15
N HIS A 12 -5.94 17.48 -3.78
CA HIS A 12 -4.65 17.82 -4.38
C HIS A 12 -3.53 17.86 -3.33
N ALA A 13 -3.78 18.50 -2.19
CA ALA A 13 -2.80 18.61 -1.12
C ALA A 13 -2.45 17.24 -0.54
N HIS A 14 -3.45 16.38 -0.33
CA HIS A 14 -3.25 15.04 0.18
C HIS A 14 -2.42 14.19 -0.78
N LEU A 15 -2.77 14.21 -2.06
CA LEU A 15 -2.07 13.47 -3.10
C LEU A 15 -0.63 13.96 -3.24
N ALA A 16 -0.41 15.27 -3.27
CA ALA A 16 0.92 15.86 -3.34
C ALA A 16 1.78 15.43 -2.14
N SER A 17 1.19 15.36 -0.94
CA SER A 17 1.87 14.89 0.26
C SER A 17 2.30 13.42 0.13
N MET A 18 1.46 12.57 -0.45
CA MET A 18 1.78 11.16 -0.66
C MET A 18 2.99 10.99 -1.58
N TYR A 19 3.10 11.80 -2.63
CA TYR A 19 4.28 11.80 -3.51
C TYR A 19 5.50 12.39 -2.82
N ALA A 20 5.35 13.53 -2.14
CA ALA A 20 6.45 14.23 -1.51
C ALA A 20 7.09 13.41 -0.38
N THR A 21 6.30 12.63 0.34
CA THR A 21 6.80 11.76 1.44
C THR A 21 7.25 10.39 0.96
N GLY A 22 7.16 10.10 -0.33
CA GLY A 22 7.61 8.84 -0.92
C GLY A 22 6.71 7.64 -0.61
N VAL A 23 5.48 7.89 -0.18
CA VAL A 23 4.50 6.82 0.07
C VAL A 23 4.11 6.17 -1.25
N VAL A 24 3.97 6.96 -2.30
CA VAL A 24 3.67 6.49 -3.65
C VAL A 24 4.66 7.07 -4.66
N ASP A 25 4.72 6.46 -5.86
CA ASP A 25 5.60 6.88 -6.95
C ASP A 25 4.84 7.06 -8.27
N ALA A 26 5.59 7.23 -9.37
CA ALA A 26 5.01 7.45 -10.69
C ALA A 26 4.10 6.33 -11.15
N TYR A 27 4.31 5.10 -10.71
CA TYR A 27 3.41 3.98 -11.06
C TYR A 27 2.02 4.16 -10.47
N PHE A 28 1.92 4.78 -9.30
CA PHE A 28 0.61 5.12 -8.73
C PHE A 28 -0.11 6.17 -9.61
N GLN A 29 0.62 7.15 -10.12
CA GLN A 29 0.08 8.13 -11.05
C GLN A 29 -0.45 7.46 -12.33
N GLU A 30 0.32 6.51 -12.87
CA GLU A 30 -0.11 5.74 -14.04
C GLU A 30 -1.37 4.93 -13.76
N LEU A 31 -1.46 4.33 -12.57
CA LEU A 31 -2.65 3.60 -12.14
C LEU A 31 -3.87 4.52 -12.09
N GLN A 32 -3.73 5.70 -11.48
CA GLN A 32 -4.83 6.67 -11.40
C GLN A 32 -5.30 7.13 -12.77
N ALA A 33 -4.39 7.27 -13.73
CA ALA A 33 -4.70 7.67 -15.08
C ALA A 33 -5.63 6.69 -15.81
N LEU A 34 -5.69 5.43 -15.36
CA LEU A 34 -6.56 4.41 -15.96
C LEU A 34 -8.05 4.71 -15.72
N ASP A 35 -8.40 5.45 -14.66
CA ASP A 35 -9.78 5.87 -14.42
C ASP A 35 -10.16 7.10 -15.26
N GLU A 36 -9.19 7.90 -15.68
CA GLU A 36 -9.42 9.08 -16.49
C GLU A 36 -9.86 8.66 -17.90
N GLY A 37 -11.03 9.12 -18.31
CA GLY A 37 -11.58 8.76 -19.62
C GLY A 37 -12.06 7.33 -19.74
N SER A 38 -12.08 6.56 -18.65
CA SER A 38 -12.56 5.18 -18.64
C SER A 38 -14.09 5.13 -18.69
N ALA A 39 -14.61 4.15 -19.42
CA ALA A 39 -16.05 3.85 -19.41
C ALA A 39 -16.47 3.11 -18.12
N ALA A 40 -15.51 2.65 -17.30
CA ALA A 40 -15.76 1.92 -16.07
C ALA A 40 -15.05 2.61 -14.90
N PRO A 41 -15.58 3.74 -14.38
CA PRO A 41 -14.99 4.41 -13.23
C PRO A 41 -15.02 3.50 -12.00
N GLY A 42 -14.01 3.62 -11.13
CA GLY A 42 -13.88 2.79 -9.95
C GLY A 42 -12.91 1.63 -10.09
N TYR A 43 -12.29 1.46 -11.25
CA TYR A 43 -11.28 0.42 -11.48
C TYR A 43 -10.10 0.56 -10.51
N VAL A 44 -9.61 1.80 -10.32
CA VAL A 44 -8.48 2.06 -9.42
C VAL A 44 -8.85 1.71 -7.98
N ALA A 45 -10.06 2.08 -7.54
CA ALA A 45 -10.53 1.73 -6.19
C ALA A 45 -10.58 0.21 -5.98
N GLU A 46 -11.02 -0.55 -6.98
CA GLU A 46 -11.02 -2.01 -6.91
C GLU A 46 -9.61 -2.57 -6.80
N VAL A 47 -8.68 -2.06 -7.61
CA VAL A 47 -7.28 -2.49 -7.58
C VAL A 47 -6.66 -2.19 -6.21
N ILE A 48 -6.91 -1.01 -5.65
CA ILE A 48 -6.42 -0.63 -4.31
C ILE A 48 -7.00 -1.56 -3.25
N ASP A 49 -8.30 -1.85 -3.28
CA ASP A 49 -8.93 -2.74 -2.31
C ASP A 49 -8.34 -4.15 -2.36
N ILE A 50 -8.13 -4.69 -3.55
CA ILE A 50 -7.49 -5.99 -3.73
C ILE A 50 -6.08 -5.97 -3.16
N PHE A 51 -5.30 -4.94 -3.48
CA PHE A 51 -3.94 -4.79 -2.98
C PHE A 51 -3.91 -4.74 -1.44
N LEU A 52 -4.79 -3.97 -0.82
CA LEU A 52 -4.83 -3.83 0.64
C LEU A 52 -5.27 -5.12 1.32
N ASN A 53 -6.27 -5.81 0.77
CA ASN A 53 -6.75 -7.07 1.34
C ASN A 53 -5.70 -8.18 1.21
N ASP A 54 -5.06 -8.30 0.05
CA ASP A 54 -3.99 -9.27 -0.16
C ASP A 54 -2.78 -8.97 0.73
N GLY A 55 -2.42 -7.70 0.85
CA GLY A 55 -1.31 -7.26 1.69
C GLY A 55 -1.55 -7.60 3.17
N ASP A 56 -2.76 -7.36 3.68
CA ASP A 56 -3.13 -7.74 5.05
C ASP A 56 -2.97 -9.24 5.27
N SER A 57 -3.44 -10.05 4.33
CA SER A 57 -3.34 -11.49 4.40
C SER A 57 -1.89 -11.96 4.41
N ILE A 58 -1.07 -11.40 3.50
CA ILE A 58 0.35 -11.72 3.42
C ILE A 58 1.06 -11.37 4.72
N LEU A 59 0.81 -10.19 5.28
CA LEU A 59 1.47 -9.75 6.51
C LEU A 59 1.09 -10.64 7.70
N ARG A 60 -0.15 -11.09 7.79
CA ARG A 60 -0.59 -12.03 8.82
C ARG A 60 0.11 -13.38 8.67
N ASP A 61 0.25 -13.86 7.44
CA ASP A 61 0.90 -15.13 7.17
C ASP A 61 2.40 -15.07 7.51
N ILE A 62 3.08 -13.98 7.16
CA ILE A 62 4.48 -13.78 7.51
C ILE A 62 4.64 -13.76 9.04
N ASP A 63 3.76 -13.05 9.73
CA ASP A 63 3.78 -12.98 11.20
C ASP A 63 3.66 -14.37 11.82
N GLY A 64 2.71 -15.17 11.34
CA GLY A 64 2.53 -16.53 11.80
C GLY A 64 3.74 -17.43 11.55
N LEU A 65 4.38 -17.28 10.38
CA LEU A 65 5.57 -18.04 10.03
C LEU A 65 6.76 -17.68 10.93
N LEU A 66 6.96 -16.38 11.20
CA LEU A 66 8.08 -15.91 12.03
C LEU A 66 7.87 -16.18 13.52
N ASN A 67 6.64 -16.39 13.97
CA ASN A 67 6.35 -16.69 15.38
C ASN A 67 6.57 -18.15 15.77
N GLN A 68 7.01 -18.99 14.84
CA GLN A 68 7.42 -20.35 15.14
C GLN A 68 8.80 -20.38 15.83
N PRO A 69 9.14 -21.46 16.57
CA PRO A 69 10.51 -21.62 17.06
C PRO A 69 11.51 -21.53 15.91
N LEU A 70 12.71 -21.00 16.18
CA LEU A 70 13.70 -20.73 15.12
C LEU A 70 13.95 -21.96 14.22
N ALA A 71 14.03 -23.14 14.81
CA ALA A 71 14.27 -24.38 14.07
C ALA A 71 13.11 -24.74 13.11
N GLU A 72 11.92 -24.18 13.35
CA GLU A 72 10.72 -24.47 12.57
C GLU A 72 10.33 -23.33 11.63
N VAL A 73 11.06 -22.20 11.64
CA VAL A 73 10.76 -21.07 10.75
C VAL A 73 11.11 -21.46 9.32
N ASP A 74 10.10 -21.41 8.45
CA ASP A 74 10.28 -21.62 7.02
C ASP A 74 10.65 -20.30 6.36
N PHE A 75 11.94 -19.94 6.37
CA PHE A 75 12.43 -18.70 5.77
C PHE A 75 12.22 -18.66 4.26
N HIS A 76 12.19 -19.82 3.60
CA HIS A 76 11.91 -19.87 2.16
C HIS A 76 10.48 -19.40 1.86
N LYS A 77 9.52 -19.81 2.69
CA LYS A 77 8.13 -19.39 2.54
C LYS A 77 7.95 -17.92 2.90
N VAL A 78 8.67 -17.42 3.91
CA VAL A 78 8.70 -16.00 4.25
C VAL A 78 9.21 -15.19 3.03
N ASP A 79 10.29 -15.66 2.41
CA ASP A 79 10.83 -15.03 1.19
C ASP A 79 9.77 -14.95 0.09
N ALA A 80 9.10 -16.05 -0.20
CA ALA A 80 8.07 -16.08 -1.26
C ALA A 80 6.97 -15.06 -1.00
N MET A 81 6.54 -14.91 0.25
CA MET A 81 5.49 -13.97 0.62
C MET A 81 5.95 -12.51 0.54
N VAL A 82 7.18 -12.22 0.98
CA VAL A 82 7.75 -10.87 0.86
C VAL A 82 7.91 -10.50 -0.62
N GLN A 83 8.36 -11.44 -1.47
CA GLN A 83 8.47 -11.21 -2.91
C GLN A 83 7.11 -10.90 -3.54
N GLN A 84 6.07 -11.60 -3.12
CA GLN A 84 4.72 -11.36 -3.63
C GLN A 84 4.23 -9.95 -3.26
N LEU A 85 4.42 -9.53 -2.02
CA LEU A 85 4.04 -8.18 -1.58
C LEU A 85 4.87 -7.11 -2.28
N LYS A 86 6.16 -7.35 -2.46
CA LYS A 86 7.05 -6.43 -3.19
C LYS A 86 6.57 -6.25 -4.63
N GLY A 87 6.20 -7.35 -5.31
CA GLY A 87 5.71 -7.31 -6.69
C GLY A 87 4.42 -6.52 -6.82
N SER A 88 3.44 -6.78 -5.96
CA SER A 88 2.16 -6.06 -5.98
C SER A 88 2.35 -4.59 -5.62
N SER A 89 3.24 -4.29 -4.66
CA SER A 89 3.57 -2.90 -4.29
C SER A 89 4.19 -2.14 -5.46
N SER A 90 5.05 -2.80 -6.24
CA SER A 90 5.63 -2.20 -7.44
C SER A 90 4.56 -1.84 -8.47
N THR A 91 3.60 -2.73 -8.65
CA THR A 91 2.52 -2.55 -9.64
C THR A 91 1.62 -1.37 -9.31
N VAL A 92 1.26 -1.19 -8.03
CA VAL A 92 0.38 -0.10 -7.60
C VAL A 92 1.14 1.18 -7.28
N GLY A 93 2.46 1.15 -7.29
CA GLY A 93 3.28 2.32 -6.96
C GLY A 93 3.39 2.60 -5.47
N ALA A 94 3.26 1.59 -4.63
CA ALA A 94 3.42 1.70 -3.17
C ALA A 94 4.91 1.68 -2.81
N LYS A 95 5.60 2.77 -3.09
CA LYS A 95 7.06 2.86 -3.03
C LYS A 95 7.63 2.52 -1.66
N LYS A 96 7.06 3.09 -0.60
CA LYS A 96 7.61 2.91 0.75
C LYS A 96 7.47 1.46 1.23
N VAL A 97 6.33 0.83 0.94
CA VAL A 97 6.10 -0.58 1.25
C VAL A 97 7.06 -1.46 0.44
N LYS A 98 7.26 -1.15 -0.84
CA LYS A 98 8.23 -1.87 -1.69
C LYS A 98 9.63 -1.82 -1.09
N LEU A 99 10.09 -0.63 -0.68
CA LEU A 99 11.42 -0.46 -0.09
C LEU A 99 11.55 -1.23 1.23
N ALA A 100 10.51 -1.25 2.05
CA ALA A 100 10.49 -2.02 3.29
C ALA A 100 10.59 -3.53 3.01
N CYS A 101 9.97 -4.02 1.94
CA CYS A 101 10.13 -5.41 1.50
C CYS A 101 11.58 -5.71 1.10
N MET A 102 12.22 -4.79 0.39
CA MET A 102 13.61 -4.94 -0.02
C MET A 102 14.56 -5.00 1.17
N ASP A 103 14.33 -4.14 2.17
CA ASP A 103 15.11 -4.15 3.40
C ASP A 103 14.92 -5.45 4.17
N PHE A 104 13.69 -5.94 4.22
CA PHE A 104 13.36 -7.21 4.88
C PHE A 104 14.15 -8.37 4.29
N GLN A 105 14.34 -8.39 2.96
CA GLN A 105 15.01 -9.47 2.25
C GLN A 105 16.45 -9.71 2.73
N GLN A 106 17.12 -8.68 3.23
CA GLN A 106 18.48 -8.79 3.77
C GLN A 106 18.54 -9.67 5.02
N PHE A 107 17.48 -9.66 5.84
CA PHE A 107 17.48 -10.32 7.14
C PHE A 107 17.09 -11.79 7.05
N TYR A 108 16.15 -12.17 6.20
CA TYR A 108 15.82 -13.59 6.09
C TYR A 108 16.93 -14.38 5.37
N THR A 109 17.65 -13.75 4.46
CA THR A 109 18.82 -14.37 3.83
C THR A 109 19.85 -14.78 4.88
N ALA A 110 20.03 -13.95 5.91
CA ALA A 110 20.91 -14.25 7.04
C ALA A 110 20.27 -15.18 8.08
N LYS A 111 18.99 -15.55 7.89
CA LYS A 111 18.20 -16.37 8.82
C LYS A 111 18.16 -15.78 10.24
N ASN A 112 18.11 -14.46 10.33
CA ASN A 112 18.08 -13.75 11.60
C ASN A 112 16.64 -13.43 11.99
N LYS A 113 16.04 -14.30 12.80
CA LYS A 113 14.63 -14.19 13.21
C LYS A 113 14.34 -12.86 13.91
N LYS A 114 15.21 -12.43 14.81
CA LYS A 114 15.01 -11.17 15.56
C LYS A 114 14.94 -9.98 14.63
N GLN A 115 15.87 -9.87 13.68
CA GLN A 115 15.88 -8.78 12.71
C GLN A 115 14.72 -8.89 11.74
N CYS A 116 14.30 -10.09 11.37
CA CYS A 116 13.10 -10.30 10.56
C CYS A 116 11.85 -9.78 11.27
N LEU A 117 11.71 -10.03 12.56
CA LEU A 117 10.58 -9.54 13.35
C LEU A 117 10.58 -8.03 13.44
N MET A 118 11.75 -7.40 13.58
CA MET A 118 11.88 -5.94 13.57
C MET A 118 11.53 -5.36 12.21
N ALA A 119 12.02 -5.97 11.14
CA ALA A 119 11.71 -5.54 9.77
C ALA A 119 10.22 -5.72 9.45
N LEU A 120 9.61 -6.79 9.95
CA LEU A 120 8.17 -7.01 9.81
C LEU A 120 7.36 -5.89 10.50
N ALA A 121 7.80 -5.46 11.68
CA ALA A 121 7.14 -4.35 12.38
C ALA A 121 7.18 -3.06 11.55
N VAL A 122 8.32 -2.76 10.93
CA VAL A 122 8.46 -1.60 10.04
C VAL A 122 7.55 -1.75 8.82
N LEU A 123 7.54 -2.92 8.20
CA LEU A 123 6.71 -3.21 7.03
C LEU A 123 5.22 -3.06 7.35
N LYS A 124 4.77 -3.58 8.49
CA LYS A 124 3.39 -3.42 8.96
C LYS A 124 3.03 -1.96 9.18
N SER A 125 3.94 -1.18 9.76
CA SER A 125 3.75 0.24 10.02
C SER A 125 3.60 1.01 8.70
N ASP A 126 4.49 0.77 7.74
CA ASP A 126 4.46 1.42 6.43
C ASP A 126 3.20 1.04 5.65
N PHE A 127 2.78 -0.22 5.75
CA PHE A 127 1.56 -0.69 5.09
C PHE A 127 0.31 -0.06 5.72
N CYS A 128 0.25 0.03 7.03
CA CYS A 128 -0.85 0.66 7.75
C CYS A 128 -0.96 2.15 7.41
N ASP A 129 0.18 2.85 7.35
CA ASP A 129 0.22 4.27 6.95
C ASP A 129 -0.30 4.46 5.52
N LEU A 130 0.13 3.60 4.60
CA LEU A 130 -0.35 3.61 3.22
C LEU A 130 -1.86 3.37 3.15
N ARG A 131 -2.36 2.38 3.90
CA ARG A 131 -3.81 2.09 3.95
C ARG A 131 -4.59 3.31 4.38
N ASN A 132 -4.17 3.96 5.45
CA ASN A 132 -4.86 5.13 5.97
C ASN A 132 -4.87 6.27 4.95
N LYS A 133 -3.74 6.50 4.27
CA LYS A 133 -3.62 7.54 3.25
C LYS A 133 -4.45 7.23 2.01
N LEU A 134 -4.49 5.97 1.59
CA LEU A 134 -5.32 5.55 0.46
C LEU A 134 -6.81 5.66 0.78
N HIS A 135 -7.22 5.30 2.00
CA HIS A 135 -8.61 5.45 2.43
C HIS A 135 -9.02 6.93 2.44
N THR A 136 -8.17 7.81 2.93
CA THR A 136 -8.42 9.25 2.92
C THR A 136 -8.54 9.76 1.49
N LEU A 137 -7.64 9.34 0.59
CA LEU A 137 -7.67 9.71 -0.82
C LEU A 137 -8.99 9.29 -1.47
N MET A 138 -9.39 8.03 -1.31
CA MET A 138 -10.61 7.51 -1.90
C MET A 138 -11.85 8.20 -1.35
N GLN A 139 -11.85 8.54 -0.07
CA GLN A 139 -12.94 9.27 0.57
C GLN A 139 -13.07 10.68 -0.01
N LEU A 140 -11.97 11.39 -0.18
CA LEU A 140 -11.95 12.72 -0.80
C LEU A 140 -12.44 12.67 -2.25
N GLU A 141 -11.97 11.68 -3.02
CA GLU A 141 -12.41 11.49 -4.41
C GLU A 141 -13.92 11.24 -4.49
N GLN A 142 -14.45 10.42 -3.58
CA GLN A 142 -15.88 10.13 -3.53
C GLN A 142 -16.70 11.37 -3.15
N GLN A 143 -16.22 12.18 -2.21
CA GLN A 143 -16.89 13.42 -1.82
C GLN A 143 -16.92 14.42 -2.97
N VAL A 144 -15.81 14.56 -3.71
CA VAL A 144 -15.75 15.43 -4.89
C VAL A 144 -16.73 14.93 -5.96
N ALA A 145 -16.73 13.63 -6.23
CA ALA A 145 -17.63 13.04 -7.24
C ALA A 145 -19.11 13.24 -6.86
N SER A 146 -19.44 13.11 -5.58
CA SER A 146 -20.81 13.32 -5.10
C SER A 146 -21.28 14.75 -5.31
N LEU A 147 -20.42 15.74 -5.08
CA LEU A 147 -20.75 17.14 -5.30
C LEU A 147 -20.84 17.48 -6.78
N ASP A 148 -19.99 16.90 -7.62
CA ASP A 148 -20.04 17.09 -9.08
C ASP A 148 -21.35 16.59 -9.67
N THR A 149 -21.90 15.48 -9.16
CA THR A 149 -23.15 14.90 -9.67
C THR A 149 -24.39 15.67 -9.22
N MET A 150 -24.27 16.58 -8.25
CA MET A 150 -25.38 17.41 -7.78
C MET A 150 -25.67 18.59 -8.68
N TRP A 151 -24.84 18.86 -9.65
CA TRP A 151 -24.93 19.98 -10.58
C TRP A 151 -25.09 19.48 -12.02
#